data_ec9228f9057c28e8c8dcc533896fea0f
#
_entry.id   ec9228f9057c28e8c8dcc533896fea0f
#
_cell.length_a   1.000
_cell.length_b   1.000
_cell.length_c   1.000
_cell.angle_alpha   90.00
_cell.angle_beta   90.00
_cell.angle_gamma   90.00
#
_symmetry.space_group_name_H-M   'P 1'
#
loop_
_entity.id
_entity.type
_entity.pdbx_description
1 polymer ?
#
loop_
_entity_poly.entity_id
_entity_poly.type
_entity_poly.pdbx_seq_one_letter_code
_entity_poly.pdbx_strand_id
1 'polypeptide(L)'
;FEVTSRPEQGPPRLAALRKELQAEALDGFLVPRADAHQGEYVAPRDDRLKWLTGFTGSAGFCAALRDVAGVFIDGRYRTQVKAQVADVYTPVAWPEVSLAEWLRAQLPQGGVIGFDPWLHAAGQIVQLEDALDGSGITLRRTDNLVDRIWEDQPAPPMNPAKVHPIGYAGEAHGD
;
A
#
# COMPACT_ATOMS: atom_id res chain seq x y z
N PHE A 1 -10.04 -22.59 -5.19
CA PHE A 1 -9.58 -21.22 -4.83
C PHE A 1 -10.23 -20.27 -5.83
N GLU A 2 -11.09 -19.35 -5.37
CA GLU A 2 -11.61 -18.30 -6.23
C GLU A 2 -10.50 -17.31 -6.57
N VAL A 3 -10.28 -17.05 -7.85
CA VAL A 3 -9.39 -15.99 -8.30
C VAL A 3 -10.14 -14.67 -8.12
N THR A 4 -9.79 -13.91 -7.09
CA THR A 4 -10.42 -12.62 -6.76
C THR A 4 -9.70 -11.43 -7.36
N SER A 5 -8.58 -11.66 -8.06
CA SER A 5 -7.83 -10.62 -8.75
C SER A 5 -8.51 -10.22 -10.06
N ARG A 6 -8.50 -8.91 -10.36
CA ARG A 6 -9.03 -8.32 -11.59
C ARG A 6 -8.02 -7.33 -12.18
N PRO A 7 -6.96 -7.84 -12.83
CA PRO A 7 -5.89 -7.00 -13.37
C PRO A 7 -6.37 -5.87 -14.28
N GLU A 8 -7.44 -6.12 -15.02
CA GLU A 8 -8.05 -5.15 -15.96
C GLU A 8 -8.59 -3.87 -15.28
N GLN A 9 -8.84 -3.92 -13.99
CA GLN A 9 -9.27 -2.75 -13.22
C GLN A 9 -8.10 -1.87 -12.77
N GLY A 10 -6.87 -2.37 -12.81
CA GLY A 10 -5.68 -1.64 -12.38
C GLY A 10 -5.40 -0.38 -13.20
N PRO A 11 -5.36 -0.44 -14.54
CA PRO A 11 -5.03 0.72 -15.35
C PRO A 11 -5.94 1.94 -15.15
N PRO A 12 -7.28 1.84 -15.16
CA PRO A 12 -8.15 3.00 -14.92
C PRO A 12 -8.03 3.53 -13.48
N ARG A 13 -7.82 2.66 -12.48
CA ARG A 13 -7.62 3.07 -11.07
C ARG A 13 -6.30 3.79 -10.88
N LEU A 14 -5.22 3.32 -11.50
CA LEU A 14 -3.93 4.00 -11.49
C LEU A 14 -4.02 5.37 -12.19
N ALA A 15 -4.74 5.45 -13.31
CA ALA A 15 -4.96 6.71 -13.99
C ALA A 15 -5.74 7.72 -13.13
N ALA A 16 -6.74 7.25 -12.37
CA ALA A 16 -7.47 8.08 -11.42
C ALA A 16 -6.57 8.55 -10.27
N LEU A 17 -5.75 7.66 -9.68
CA LEU A 17 -4.78 8.03 -8.66
C LEU A 17 -3.78 9.08 -9.16
N ARG A 18 -3.31 8.97 -10.40
CA ARG A 18 -2.39 9.95 -11.01
C ARG A 18 -3.01 11.33 -11.18
N LYS A 19 -4.32 11.43 -11.37
CA LYS A 19 -5.02 12.73 -11.35
C LYS A 19 -4.99 13.36 -9.96
N GLU A 20 -5.18 12.56 -8.90
CA GLU A 20 -5.02 13.03 -7.52
C GLU A 20 -3.58 13.47 -7.22
N LEU A 21 -2.57 12.73 -7.71
CA LEU A 21 -1.17 13.14 -7.58
C LEU A 21 -0.93 14.53 -8.21
N GLN A 22 -1.49 14.77 -9.39
CA GLN A 22 -1.37 16.05 -10.07
C GLN A 22 -2.07 17.17 -9.29
N ALA A 23 -3.30 16.92 -8.80
CA ALA A 23 -4.07 17.90 -8.02
C ALA A 23 -3.36 18.30 -6.73
N GLU A 24 -2.69 17.33 -6.06
CA GLU A 24 -1.96 17.53 -4.81
C GLU A 24 -0.50 17.99 -5.03
N ALA A 25 -0.05 18.17 -6.26
CA ALA A 25 1.35 18.46 -6.59
C ALA A 25 2.33 17.43 -5.98
N LEU A 26 1.97 16.14 -6.08
CA LEU A 26 2.79 15.01 -5.66
C LEU A 26 3.44 14.35 -6.88
N ASP A 27 4.61 13.78 -6.69
CA ASP A 27 5.30 12.96 -7.70
C ASP A 27 5.01 11.48 -7.53
N GLY A 28 4.48 11.09 -6.38
CA GLY A 28 4.06 9.72 -6.10
C GLY A 28 3.27 9.58 -4.81
N PHE A 29 2.72 8.37 -4.59
CA PHE A 29 1.98 8.00 -3.40
C PHE A 29 2.27 6.57 -2.99
N LEU A 30 2.42 6.32 -1.69
CA LEU A 30 2.65 4.99 -1.13
C LEU A 30 1.33 4.33 -0.74
N VAL A 31 1.12 3.11 -1.21
CA VAL A 31 -0.07 2.31 -0.91
C VAL A 31 0.37 0.98 -0.31
N PRO A 32 0.48 0.88 1.02
CA PRO A 32 0.81 -0.37 1.70
C PRO A 32 -0.39 -1.31 1.77
N ARG A 33 -0.12 -2.60 1.99
CA ARG A 33 -1.12 -3.52 2.50
C ARG A 33 -1.14 -3.39 4.02
N ALA A 34 -1.91 -2.46 4.52
CA ALA A 34 -2.01 -2.17 5.94
C ALA A 34 -3.37 -1.54 6.27
N ASP A 35 -3.77 -1.68 7.53
CA ASP A 35 -4.82 -0.88 8.17
C ASP A 35 -4.20 0.03 9.25
N ALA A 36 -5.02 0.84 9.91
CA ALA A 36 -4.57 1.75 10.97
C ALA A 36 -4.05 1.02 12.23
N HIS A 37 -4.30 -0.28 12.36
CA HIS A 37 -3.88 -1.10 13.49
C HIS A 37 -2.63 -1.94 13.18
N GLN A 38 -2.12 -1.88 11.95
CA GLN A 38 -0.99 -2.70 11.46
C GLN A 38 -1.25 -4.20 11.62
N GLY A 39 -2.53 -4.62 11.50
CA GLY A 39 -2.94 -6.00 11.60
C GLY A 39 -2.48 -6.84 10.41
N GLU A 40 -2.25 -8.14 10.64
CA GLU A 40 -1.93 -9.09 9.57
C GLU A 40 -3.11 -9.26 8.59
N TYR A 41 -4.32 -9.22 9.11
CA TYR A 41 -5.54 -9.33 8.33
C TYR A 41 -6.22 -7.97 8.21
N VAL A 42 -6.24 -7.44 7.00
CA VAL A 42 -6.91 -6.17 6.71
C VAL A 42 -8.37 -6.39 6.35
N ALA A 43 -9.24 -5.50 6.82
CA ALA A 43 -10.64 -5.51 6.42
C ALA A 43 -10.79 -5.20 4.91
N PRO A 44 -11.88 -5.65 4.24
CA PRO A 44 -12.08 -5.38 2.82
C PRO A 44 -11.95 -3.89 2.44
N ARG A 45 -12.38 -2.98 3.31
CA ARG A 45 -12.22 -1.53 3.10
C ARG A 45 -10.78 -1.05 3.13
N ASP A 46 -9.89 -1.78 3.79
CA ASP A 46 -8.48 -1.41 3.97
C ASP A 46 -7.57 -2.11 2.96
N ASP A 47 -8.12 -2.98 2.11
CA ASP A 47 -7.36 -3.73 1.10
C ASP A 47 -7.08 -2.89 -0.15
N ARG A 48 -6.53 -1.69 0.08
CA ARG A 48 -6.26 -0.66 -0.94
C ARG A 48 -5.26 -1.12 -1.99
N LEU A 49 -4.24 -1.87 -1.57
CA LEU A 49 -3.25 -2.44 -2.48
C LEU A 49 -3.91 -3.38 -3.49
N LYS A 50 -4.76 -4.29 -3.02
CA LYS A 50 -5.52 -5.22 -3.87
C LYS A 50 -6.47 -4.45 -4.79
N TRP A 51 -7.23 -3.49 -4.25
CA TRP A 51 -8.14 -2.69 -5.06
C TRP A 51 -7.40 -1.97 -6.17
N LEU A 52 -6.30 -1.29 -5.86
CA LEU A 52 -5.55 -0.49 -6.83
C LEU A 52 -4.87 -1.36 -7.89
N THR A 53 -4.21 -2.45 -7.48
CA THR A 53 -3.28 -3.19 -8.33
C THR A 53 -3.80 -4.56 -8.81
N GLY A 54 -4.76 -5.15 -8.09
CA GLY A 54 -5.18 -6.54 -8.25
C GLY A 54 -4.36 -7.56 -7.44
N PHE A 55 -3.24 -7.14 -6.83
CA PHE A 55 -2.38 -8.04 -6.06
C PHE A 55 -3.02 -8.48 -4.74
N THR A 56 -3.09 -9.79 -4.51
CA THR A 56 -3.77 -10.41 -3.35
C THR A 56 -2.82 -11.08 -2.36
N GLY A 57 -1.51 -10.90 -2.50
CA GLY A 57 -0.53 -11.45 -1.56
C GLY A 57 -0.66 -10.84 -0.15
N SER A 58 -0.22 -11.59 0.87
CA SER A 58 -0.32 -11.15 2.27
C SER A 58 0.74 -10.12 2.68
N ALA A 59 1.73 -9.86 1.84
CA ALA A 59 2.76 -8.86 2.09
C ALA A 59 3.15 -8.15 0.79
N GLY A 60 3.23 -6.83 0.84
CA GLY A 60 3.62 -6.00 -0.30
C GLY A 60 3.09 -4.58 -0.17
N PHE A 61 3.53 -3.74 -1.08
CA PHE A 61 3.07 -2.35 -1.18
C PHE A 61 3.27 -1.84 -2.61
N CYS A 62 2.58 -0.76 -2.96
CA CYS A 62 2.75 -0.08 -4.23
C CYS A 62 3.34 1.32 -4.01
N ALA A 63 4.31 1.70 -4.81
CA ALA A 63 4.75 3.07 -4.98
C ALA A 63 4.28 3.55 -6.37
N ALA A 64 3.19 4.29 -6.40
CA ALA A 64 2.62 4.82 -7.63
C ALA A 64 3.21 6.20 -7.92
N LEU A 65 4.05 6.31 -8.95
CA LEU A 65 4.58 7.57 -9.44
C LEU A 65 3.79 8.04 -10.68
N ARG A 66 4.07 9.24 -11.14
CA ARG A 66 3.38 9.85 -12.31
C ARG A 66 3.52 9.00 -13.56
N ASP A 67 4.71 8.44 -13.82
CA ASP A 67 5.01 7.71 -15.05
C ASP A 67 5.20 6.20 -14.83
N VAL A 68 5.58 5.77 -13.64
CA VAL A 68 5.83 4.36 -13.30
C VAL A 68 5.13 4.00 -11.99
N ALA A 69 4.72 2.75 -11.84
CA ALA A 69 4.16 2.24 -10.60
C ALA A 69 4.84 0.91 -10.24
N GLY A 70 5.57 0.89 -9.13
CA GLY A 70 6.24 -0.31 -8.61
C GLY A 70 5.35 -1.06 -7.62
N VAL A 71 5.17 -2.37 -7.83
CA VAL A 71 4.54 -3.26 -6.85
C VAL A 71 5.62 -4.09 -6.20
N PHE A 72 5.92 -3.79 -4.96
CA PHE A 72 6.95 -4.41 -4.16
C PHE A 72 6.44 -5.69 -3.52
N ILE A 73 7.08 -6.81 -3.82
CA ILE A 73 6.67 -8.13 -3.34
C ILE A 73 7.89 -8.93 -2.89
N ASP A 74 7.71 -9.77 -1.89
CA ASP A 74 8.73 -10.72 -1.50
C ASP A 74 8.79 -11.96 -2.42
N GLY A 75 9.80 -12.78 -2.21
CA GLY A 75 10.09 -13.94 -3.07
C GLY A 75 8.94 -14.94 -3.24
N ARG A 76 8.01 -15.00 -2.27
CA ARG A 76 6.85 -15.91 -2.29
C ARG A 76 5.85 -15.56 -3.40
N TYR A 77 5.81 -14.29 -3.82
CA TYR A 77 4.78 -13.76 -4.73
C TYR A 77 5.27 -13.46 -6.13
N ARG A 78 6.52 -13.79 -6.50
CA ARG A 78 7.13 -13.44 -7.81
C ARG A 78 6.36 -13.99 -9.02
N THR A 79 5.76 -15.16 -8.89
CA THR A 79 4.93 -15.73 -9.95
C THR A 79 3.51 -15.19 -9.90
N GLN A 80 2.94 -15.07 -8.69
CA GLN A 80 1.58 -14.63 -8.48
C GLN A 80 1.36 -13.19 -8.96
N VAL A 81 2.26 -12.27 -8.68
CA VAL A 81 2.14 -10.86 -9.06
C VAL A 81 1.99 -10.69 -10.57
N LYS A 82 2.73 -11.46 -11.37
CA LYS A 82 2.68 -11.40 -12.84
C LYS A 82 1.32 -11.79 -13.42
N ALA A 83 0.57 -12.63 -12.71
CA ALA A 83 -0.77 -13.05 -13.12
C ALA A 83 -1.88 -12.12 -12.59
N GLN A 84 -1.57 -11.32 -11.56
CA GLN A 84 -2.58 -10.56 -10.83
C GLN A 84 -2.57 -9.05 -11.10
N VAL A 85 -1.45 -8.51 -11.60
CA VAL A 85 -1.35 -7.08 -11.91
C VAL A 85 -1.25 -6.85 -13.42
N ALA A 86 -1.81 -5.75 -13.88
CA ALA A 86 -1.69 -5.35 -15.28
C ALA A 86 -0.28 -4.82 -15.61
N ASP A 87 0.06 -4.77 -16.90
CA ASP A 87 1.37 -4.35 -17.41
C ASP A 87 1.75 -2.89 -17.06
N VAL A 88 0.80 -2.09 -16.58
CA VAL A 88 1.07 -0.73 -16.07
C VAL A 88 1.79 -0.72 -14.73
N TYR A 89 1.89 -1.87 -14.07
CA TYR A 89 2.61 -2.06 -12.83
C TYR A 89 3.89 -2.86 -13.07
N THR A 90 4.97 -2.42 -12.46
CA THR A 90 6.27 -3.12 -12.49
C THR A 90 6.48 -3.87 -11.18
N PRO A 91 6.51 -5.21 -11.18
CA PRO A 91 6.91 -5.97 -9.99
C PRO A 91 8.34 -5.65 -9.59
N VAL A 92 8.54 -5.34 -8.31
CA VAL A 92 9.85 -5.05 -7.72
C VAL A 92 10.17 -6.09 -6.66
N ALA A 93 11.33 -6.72 -6.77
CA ALA A 93 11.77 -7.73 -5.81
C ALA A 93 12.21 -7.06 -4.50
N TRP A 94 11.41 -7.20 -3.45
CA TRP A 94 11.68 -6.73 -2.10
C TRP A 94 12.00 -7.91 -1.18
N PRO A 95 13.01 -7.82 -0.28
CA PRO A 95 13.79 -6.63 0.07
C PRO A 95 15.06 -6.41 -0.76
N GLU A 96 15.32 -7.22 -1.81
CA GLU A 96 16.53 -7.12 -2.63
C GLU A 96 16.71 -5.72 -3.22
N VAL A 97 15.59 -5.07 -3.59
CA VAL A 97 15.54 -3.66 -3.95
C VAL A 97 14.72 -2.92 -2.90
N SER A 98 15.35 -2.02 -2.16
CA SER A 98 14.67 -1.20 -1.18
C SER A 98 13.81 -0.11 -1.85
N LEU A 99 12.78 0.37 -1.13
CA LEU A 99 11.96 1.47 -1.62
C LEU A 99 12.78 2.73 -1.88
N ALA A 100 13.73 3.05 -0.99
CA ALA A 100 14.59 4.23 -1.14
C ALA A 100 15.46 4.15 -2.39
N GLU A 101 16.10 3.01 -2.65
CA GLU A 101 16.91 2.80 -3.87
C GLU A 101 16.06 2.93 -5.13
N TRP A 102 14.87 2.33 -5.14
CA TRP A 102 13.97 2.41 -6.27
C TRP A 102 13.50 3.84 -6.51
N LEU A 103 13.08 4.57 -5.46
CA LEU A 103 12.67 5.97 -5.57
C LEU A 103 13.80 6.87 -6.09
N ARG A 104 15.03 6.70 -5.60
CA ARG A 104 16.21 7.43 -6.10
C ARG A 104 16.46 7.18 -7.59
N ALA A 105 16.28 5.93 -8.04
CA ALA A 105 16.44 5.58 -9.45
C ALA A 105 15.34 6.17 -10.35
N GLN A 106 14.10 6.21 -9.86
CA GLN A 106 12.97 6.74 -10.62
C GLN A 106 12.86 8.27 -10.58
N LEU A 107 13.35 8.91 -9.52
CA LEU A 107 13.28 10.35 -9.29
C LEU A 107 14.68 10.95 -9.08
N PRO A 108 15.55 10.90 -10.09
CA PRO A 108 16.94 11.38 -9.95
C PRO A 108 17.04 12.89 -9.70
N GLN A 109 15.98 13.64 -9.97
CA GLN A 109 15.90 15.09 -9.72
C GLN A 109 15.16 15.41 -8.40
N GLY A 110 14.85 14.40 -7.61
CA GLY A 110 14.04 14.56 -6.41
C GLY A 110 12.54 14.56 -6.72
N GLY A 111 11.74 14.81 -5.69
CA GLY A 111 10.29 14.87 -5.78
C GLY A 111 9.61 14.76 -4.43
N VAL A 112 8.29 14.81 -4.43
CA VAL A 112 7.46 14.73 -3.22
C VAL A 112 6.59 13.47 -3.28
N ILE A 113 6.78 12.58 -2.31
CA ILE A 113 6.01 11.34 -2.17
C ILE A 113 4.99 11.49 -1.04
N GLY A 114 3.72 11.37 -1.41
CA GLY A 114 2.62 11.37 -0.44
C GLY A 114 2.46 10.02 0.25
N PHE A 115 2.00 10.04 1.48
CA PHE A 115 1.63 8.84 2.22
C PHE A 115 0.53 9.14 3.25
N ASP A 116 -0.29 8.13 3.54
CA ASP A 116 -1.26 8.19 4.63
C ASP A 116 -0.58 7.81 5.95
N PRO A 117 -0.46 8.74 6.92
CA PRO A 117 0.25 8.47 8.17
C PRO A 117 -0.42 7.41 9.06
N TRP A 118 -1.69 7.10 8.84
CA TRP A 118 -2.39 6.03 9.56
C TRP A 118 -1.97 4.62 9.14
N LEU A 119 -1.37 4.49 7.97
CA LEU A 119 -1.01 3.18 7.40
C LEU A 119 0.48 2.84 7.52
N HIS A 120 1.26 3.67 8.21
CA HIS A 120 2.71 3.49 8.38
C HIS A 120 3.11 3.69 9.83
N ALA A 121 3.96 2.80 10.36
CA ALA A 121 4.58 3.04 11.65
C ALA A 121 5.55 4.24 11.56
N ALA A 122 5.56 5.10 12.60
CA ALA A 122 6.40 6.30 12.61
C ALA A 122 7.89 5.99 12.34
N GLY A 123 8.41 4.90 12.93
CA GLY A 123 9.79 4.47 12.70
C GLY A 123 10.10 4.08 11.26
N GLN A 124 9.13 3.52 10.52
CA GLN A 124 9.30 3.20 9.10
C GLN A 124 9.46 4.47 8.25
N ILE A 125 8.68 5.52 8.57
CA ILE A 125 8.77 6.80 7.87
C ILE A 125 10.11 7.48 8.15
N VAL A 126 10.55 7.52 9.41
CA VAL A 126 11.87 8.08 9.78
C VAL A 126 13.00 7.34 9.05
N GLN A 127 12.99 6.00 9.05
CA GLN A 127 13.99 5.21 8.33
C GLN A 127 13.98 5.49 6.82
N LEU A 128 12.81 5.69 6.22
CA LEU A 128 12.71 6.03 4.80
C LEU A 128 13.21 7.45 4.54
N GLU A 129 12.87 8.43 5.39
CA GLU A 129 13.40 9.80 5.30
C GLU A 129 14.93 9.82 5.39
N ASP A 130 15.51 9.08 6.36
CA ASP A 130 16.97 8.96 6.52
C ASP A 130 17.61 8.32 5.27
N ALA A 131 17.00 7.26 4.72
CA ALA A 131 17.49 6.60 3.52
C ALA A 131 17.37 7.47 2.25
N LEU A 132 16.49 8.45 2.24
CA LEU A 132 16.31 9.42 1.15
C LEU A 132 17.11 10.71 1.32
N ASP A 133 17.84 10.86 2.43
CA ASP A 133 18.65 12.08 2.69
C ASP A 133 19.60 12.38 1.53
N GLY A 134 19.69 13.63 1.15
CA GLY A 134 20.52 14.10 0.03
C GLY A 134 20.00 13.74 -1.37
N SER A 135 18.85 13.03 -1.52
CA SER A 135 18.26 12.68 -2.83
C SER A 135 17.40 13.79 -3.43
N GLY A 136 16.99 14.78 -2.64
CA GLY A 136 15.95 15.75 -3.03
C GLY A 136 14.52 15.17 -3.02
N ILE A 137 14.33 13.90 -2.58
CA ILE A 137 13.02 13.29 -2.40
C ILE A 137 12.57 13.55 -0.96
N THR A 138 11.35 14.06 -0.81
CA THR A 138 10.74 14.33 0.49
C THR A 138 9.43 13.58 0.64
N LEU A 139 9.08 13.24 1.88
CA LEU A 139 7.81 12.60 2.21
C LEU A 139 6.80 13.64 2.70
N ARG A 140 5.55 13.54 2.27
CA ARG A 140 4.46 14.42 2.69
C ARG A 140 3.27 13.62 3.20
N ARG A 141 2.83 13.92 4.40
CA ARG A 141 1.59 13.37 4.97
C ARG A 141 0.39 13.93 4.21
N THR A 142 -0.50 13.05 3.81
CA THR A 142 -1.76 13.43 3.13
C THR A 142 -2.90 12.55 3.63
N ASP A 143 -4.12 12.92 3.27
CA ASP A 143 -5.22 11.96 3.29
C ASP A 143 -4.93 10.80 2.35
N ASN A 144 -5.67 9.70 2.50
CA ASN A 144 -5.51 8.57 1.61
C ASN A 144 -6.08 8.87 0.23
N LEU A 145 -5.22 9.01 -0.77
CA LEU A 145 -5.66 9.34 -2.14
C LEU A 145 -6.44 8.19 -2.80
N VAL A 146 -6.21 6.94 -2.38
CA VAL A 146 -6.99 5.80 -2.88
C VAL A 146 -8.43 5.89 -2.39
N ASP A 147 -8.66 6.31 -1.15
CA ASP A 147 -10.02 6.47 -0.60
C ASP A 147 -10.83 7.54 -1.33
N ARG A 148 -10.16 8.54 -1.93
CA ARG A 148 -10.83 9.58 -2.73
C ARG A 148 -11.39 9.07 -4.06
N ILE A 149 -10.80 8.01 -4.61
CA ILE A 149 -11.15 7.46 -5.92
C ILE A 149 -11.85 6.11 -5.85
N TRP A 150 -11.97 5.53 -4.65
CA TRP A 150 -12.63 4.24 -4.43
C TRP A 150 -14.11 4.46 -4.08
N GLU A 151 -14.94 4.71 -5.09
CA GLU A 151 -16.35 5.09 -4.95
C GLU A 151 -17.19 4.05 -4.19
N ASP A 152 -16.92 2.76 -4.41
CA ASP A 152 -17.62 1.62 -3.77
C ASP A 152 -16.82 1.00 -2.61
N GLN A 153 -15.98 1.81 -1.93
CA GLN A 153 -15.20 1.33 -0.79
C GLN A 153 -16.12 0.74 0.29
N PRO A 154 -15.87 -0.50 0.75
CA PRO A 154 -16.69 -1.13 1.78
C PRO A 154 -16.76 -0.29 3.06
N ALA A 155 -17.89 -0.38 3.76
CA ALA A 155 -18.02 0.25 5.08
C ALA A 155 -17.06 -0.38 6.11
N PRO A 156 -16.71 0.36 7.17
CA PRO A 156 -15.94 -0.19 8.28
C PRO A 156 -16.66 -1.40 8.89
N PRO A 157 -15.91 -2.43 9.37
CA PRO A 157 -16.53 -3.52 10.09
C PRO A 157 -17.14 -3.01 11.41
N MET A 158 -18.45 -3.23 11.58
CA MET A 158 -19.22 -2.78 12.74
C MET A 158 -19.70 -3.95 13.61
N ASN A 159 -19.09 -5.11 13.50
CA ASN A 159 -19.44 -6.25 14.30
C ASN A 159 -19.12 -5.98 15.80
N PRO A 160 -20.01 -6.32 16.73
CA PRO A 160 -19.72 -6.16 18.15
C PRO A 160 -18.56 -7.07 18.57
N ALA A 161 -17.78 -6.59 19.53
CA ALA A 161 -16.78 -7.41 20.19
C ALA A 161 -17.45 -8.62 20.86
N LYS A 162 -16.86 -9.80 20.69
CA LYS A 162 -17.34 -11.02 21.34
C LYS A 162 -16.38 -11.41 22.44
N VAL A 163 -16.92 -11.66 23.63
CA VAL A 163 -16.15 -12.23 24.73
C VAL A 163 -15.70 -13.63 24.33
N HIS A 164 -14.41 -13.89 24.36
CA HIS A 164 -13.89 -15.22 24.10
C HIS A 164 -14.11 -16.11 25.32
N PRO A 165 -14.67 -17.35 25.21
CA PRO A 165 -14.91 -18.20 26.33
C PRO A 165 -13.61 -18.52 27.08
N ILE A 166 -13.64 -18.41 28.43
CA ILE A 166 -12.45 -18.56 29.27
C ILE A 166 -11.73 -19.91 29.07
N GLY A 167 -12.45 -20.97 28.71
CA GLY A 167 -11.85 -22.28 28.41
C GLY A 167 -10.91 -22.31 27.23
N TYR A 168 -10.94 -21.27 26.36
CA TYR A 168 -10.04 -21.09 25.21
C TYR A 168 -9.07 -19.93 25.43
N ALA A 169 -9.36 -19.01 26.32
CA ALA A 169 -8.56 -17.82 26.58
C ALA A 169 -7.40 -18.06 27.55
N GLY A 170 -7.53 -19.06 28.46
CA GLY A 170 -6.52 -19.38 29.45
C GLY A 170 -6.63 -18.55 30.74
N GLU A 171 -6.87 -17.24 30.66
CA GLU A 171 -7.02 -16.31 31.79
C GLU A 171 -8.27 -15.44 31.66
N ALA A 172 -8.82 -15.00 32.80
CA ALA A 172 -9.90 -14.04 32.80
C ALA A 172 -9.38 -12.64 32.49
N HIS A 173 -10.14 -11.88 31.67
CA HIS A 173 -9.84 -10.49 31.40
C HIS A 173 -10.13 -9.66 32.66
N GLY A 174 -9.16 -8.96 33.19
CA GLY A 174 -9.34 -8.08 34.36
C GLY A 174 -8.59 -8.49 35.62
N ASP A 175 -7.71 -9.48 35.54
CA ASP A 175 -6.73 -9.80 36.60
C ASP A 175 -5.41 -9.05 36.32
#